data_1bb55d9e1d0d9dc3d55008ac503b1491
#
_entry.id   1bb55d9e1d0d9dc3d55008ac503b1491
#
_cell.length_a   1.000
_cell.length_b   1.000
_cell.length_c   1.000
_cell.angle_alpha   90.00
_cell.angle_beta   90.00
_cell.angle_gamma   90.00
#
_symmetry.space_group_name_H-M   'P 1'
#
loop_
_entity.id
_entity.type
_entity.pdbx_description
1 polymer ?
#
loop_
_entity_poly.entity_id
_entity_poly.type
_entity_poly.pdbx_seq_one_letter_code
_entity_poly.pdbx_strand_id
1 'polypeptide(L)'
;DDTPEFYLPLVWRSRPENAKQGSGDGVVTHIEYELSPVSGEKISLPIEETYNHLIGTALDTYNMMLNSNVAPEQARMVLPQSVMTNWIWTGSLVAFARVCKLRLDSHAQKEAQELAQLINDVVAPLYPVSWGALMEHMKV
;
A
#
# COMPACT_ATOMS: atom_id res chain seq x y z
N ASP A 1 -22.34 7.81 -2.17
CA ASP A 1 -20.90 7.55 -1.98
C ASP A 1 -20.68 6.05 -1.98
N ASP A 2 -19.65 5.60 -2.71
CA ASP A 2 -19.34 4.18 -2.78
C ASP A 2 -18.80 3.68 -1.43
N THR A 3 -19.12 2.44 -1.08
CA THR A 3 -18.57 1.80 0.12
C THR A 3 -17.05 1.76 0.00
N PRO A 4 -16.29 2.20 1.03
CA PRO A 4 -14.84 2.12 1.00
C PRO A 4 -14.33 0.70 0.77
N GLU A 5 -13.43 0.53 -0.18
CA GLU A 5 -12.69 -0.71 -0.43
C GLU A 5 -11.30 -0.62 0.21
N PHE A 6 -10.73 -1.78 0.60
CA PHE A 6 -9.45 -1.83 1.29
C PHE A 6 -8.49 -2.78 0.58
N TYR A 7 -7.25 -2.36 0.48
CA TYR A 7 -6.19 -3.22 -0.02
C TYR A 7 -5.85 -4.29 1.00
N LEU A 8 -5.88 -5.54 0.56
CA LEU A 8 -5.40 -6.70 1.31
C LEU A 8 -4.22 -7.30 0.54
N PRO A 9 -3.00 -7.33 1.11
CA PRO A 9 -1.86 -7.94 0.45
C PRO A 9 -2.05 -9.45 0.32
N LEU A 10 -1.63 -10.03 -0.80
CA LEU A 10 -1.63 -11.48 -1.00
C LEU A 10 -0.68 -12.18 -0.02
N VAL A 11 0.37 -11.49 0.39
CA VAL A 11 1.41 -12.00 1.30
C VAL A 11 1.86 -10.88 2.22
N TRP A 12 1.84 -11.11 3.51
CA TRP A 12 2.45 -10.23 4.50
C TRP A 12 3.95 -10.50 4.56
N ARG A 13 4.75 -9.53 4.14
CA ARG A 13 6.21 -9.65 4.06
C ARG A 13 6.88 -9.25 5.37
N SER A 14 8.01 -9.90 5.65
CA SER A 14 8.84 -9.55 6.80
C SER A 14 9.46 -8.16 6.66
N ARG A 15 9.87 -7.60 7.80
CA ARG A 15 10.70 -6.41 7.84
C ARG A 15 12.11 -6.75 7.31
N PRO A 16 12.74 -5.89 6.49
CA PRO A 16 14.13 -6.10 6.08
C PRO A 16 15.08 -5.89 7.27
N GLU A 17 16.14 -6.68 7.34
CA GLU A 17 17.10 -6.62 8.48
C GLU A 17 17.85 -5.29 8.56
N ASN A 18 18.28 -4.74 7.45
CA ASN A 18 19.21 -3.61 7.37
C ASN A 18 18.71 -2.40 6.57
N ALA A 19 17.44 -2.33 6.25
CA ALA A 19 16.87 -1.22 5.49
C ALA A 19 15.72 -0.53 6.24
N LYS A 20 15.65 0.80 6.10
CA LYS A 20 14.55 1.60 6.65
C LYS A 20 13.28 1.51 5.81
N GLN A 21 13.40 1.10 4.56
CA GLN A 21 12.32 1.02 3.56
C GLN A 21 12.42 -0.30 2.80
N GLY A 22 11.32 -0.69 2.15
CA GLY A 22 11.21 -1.97 1.46
C GLY A 22 10.70 -3.08 2.37
N SER A 23 10.66 -4.28 1.86
CA SER A 23 10.25 -5.51 2.56
C SER A 23 11.30 -6.59 2.41
N GLY A 24 11.41 -7.44 3.43
CA GLY A 24 12.22 -8.66 3.37
C GLY A 24 11.53 -9.75 2.55
N ASP A 25 12.25 -10.85 2.33
CA ASP A 25 11.76 -12.00 1.54
C ASP A 25 10.94 -12.98 2.38
N GLY A 26 10.93 -12.82 3.70
CA GLY A 26 10.18 -13.69 4.60
C GLY A 26 8.68 -13.40 4.59
N VAL A 27 7.88 -14.44 4.85
CA VAL A 27 6.43 -14.36 5.00
C VAL A 27 6.06 -14.34 6.47
N VAL A 28 5.17 -13.42 6.87
CA VAL A 28 4.64 -13.33 8.23
C VAL A 28 3.17 -13.72 8.20
N THR A 29 2.80 -14.73 8.96
CA THR A 29 1.41 -15.22 9.03
C THR A 29 0.74 -14.89 10.37
N HIS A 30 1.52 -14.61 11.40
CA HIS A 30 1.04 -14.32 12.74
C HIS A 30 1.75 -13.11 13.33
N ILE A 31 1.06 -12.41 14.21
CA ILE A 31 1.60 -11.33 15.05
C ILE A 31 1.49 -11.73 16.52
N GLU A 32 2.46 -11.31 17.32
CA GLU A 32 2.44 -11.51 18.77
C GLU A 32 1.79 -10.30 19.45
N TYR A 33 0.84 -10.58 20.33
CA TYR A 33 0.22 -9.60 21.19
C TYR A 33 0.55 -9.93 22.66
N GLU A 34 1.12 -8.98 23.37
CA GLU A 34 1.45 -9.11 24.79
C GLU A 34 0.21 -8.78 25.63
N LEU A 35 -0.33 -9.79 26.33
CA LEU A 35 -1.50 -9.64 27.18
C LEU A 35 -1.22 -8.86 28.46
N SER A 36 0.01 -9.01 28.99
CA SER A 36 0.41 -8.35 30.22
C SER A 36 1.92 -8.06 30.23
N PRO A 37 2.30 -6.79 30.37
CA PRO A 37 3.72 -6.42 30.53
C PRO A 37 4.36 -7.02 31.79
N VAL A 38 3.55 -7.40 32.79
CA VAL A 38 4.04 -7.95 34.07
C VAL A 38 4.31 -9.44 33.99
N SER A 39 3.42 -10.20 33.34
CA SER A 39 3.58 -11.65 33.19
C SER A 39 4.42 -12.04 31.97
N GLY A 40 4.58 -11.16 30.99
CA GLY A 40 5.19 -11.47 29.69
C GLY A 40 4.37 -12.44 28.86
N GLU A 41 3.11 -12.68 29.23
CA GLU A 41 2.22 -13.59 28.52
C GLU A 41 1.87 -13.00 27.14
N LYS A 42 2.10 -13.80 26.10
CA LYS A 42 1.81 -13.43 24.71
C LYS A 42 0.87 -14.41 24.06
N ILE A 43 0.04 -13.90 23.18
CA ILE A 43 -0.78 -14.70 22.26
C ILE A 43 -0.32 -14.46 20.83
N SER A 44 -0.43 -15.48 20.01
CA SER A 44 -0.15 -15.42 18.58
C SER A 44 -1.46 -15.32 17.82
N LEU A 45 -1.63 -14.28 17.04
CA LEU A 45 -2.86 -14.01 16.28
C LEU A 45 -2.58 -14.08 14.77
N PRO A 46 -3.43 -14.72 13.98
CA PRO A 46 -3.35 -14.65 12.52
C PRO A 46 -3.44 -13.20 12.05
N ILE A 47 -2.44 -12.76 11.28
CA ILE A 47 -2.34 -11.35 10.85
C ILE A 47 -3.49 -10.93 9.95
N GLU A 48 -3.94 -11.82 9.05
CA GLU A 48 -5.04 -11.55 8.12
C GLU A 48 -6.36 -11.36 8.86
N GLU A 49 -6.68 -12.23 9.81
CA GLU A 49 -7.91 -12.12 10.62
C GLU A 49 -7.90 -10.86 11.47
N THR A 50 -6.76 -10.56 12.09
CA THR A 50 -6.58 -9.34 12.90
C THR A 50 -6.75 -8.08 12.06
N TYR A 51 -6.19 -8.07 10.86
CA TYR A 51 -6.32 -6.96 9.94
C TYR A 51 -7.75 -6.78 9.44
N ASN A 52 -8.43 -7.87 9.05
CA ASN A 52 -9.82 -7.83 8.62
C ASN A 52 -10.76 -7.36 9.74
N HIS A 53 -10.50 -7.75 10.98
CA HIS A 53 -11.24 -7.25 12.14
C HIS A 53 -11.06 -5.74 12.34
N LEU A 54 -9.84 -5.23 12.19
CA LEU A 54 -9.56 -3.79 12.25
C LEU A 54 -10.31 -3.03 11.16
N ILE A 55 -10.29 -3.52 9.92
CA ILE A 55 -11.02 -2.90 8.80
C ILE A 55 -12.53 -2.88 9.10
N GLY A 56 -13.09 -3.99 9.56
CA GLY A 56 -14.51 -4.06 9.93
C GLY A 56 -14.88 -3.02 10.98
N THR A 57 -14.10 -2.93 12.05
CA THR A 57 -14.31 -1.94 13.13
C THR A 57 -14.20 -0.50 12.61
N ALA A 58 -13.22 -0.22 11.75
CA ALA A 58 -13.04 1.11 11.17
C ALA A 58 -14.23 1.49 10.27
N LEU A 59 -14.71 0.56 9.45
CA LEU A 59 -15.84 0.76 8.55
C LEU A 59 -17.15 0.97 9.33
N ASP A 60 -17.40 0.19 10.38
CA ASP A 60 -18.55 0.37 11.26
C ASP A 60 -18.52 1.74 11.93
N THR A 61 -17.36 2.14 12.44
CA THR A 61 -17.17 3.46 13.05
C THR A 61 -17.43 4.57 12.04
N TYR A 62 -16.90 4.45 10.83
CA TYR A 62 -17.14 5.40 9.74
C TYR A 62 -18.64 5.55 9.45
N ASN A 63 -19.35 4.44 9.31
CA ASN A 63 -20.79 4.45 9.06
C ASN A 63 -21.59 5.04 10.24
N MET A 64 -21.21 4.74 11.48
CA MET A 64 -21.83 5.37 12.67
C MET A 64 -21.65 6.87 12.68
N MET A 65 -20.47 7.37 12.31
CA MET A 65 -20.20 8.82 12.23
C MET A 65 -21.06 9.49 11.17
N LEU A 66 -21.18 8.89 9.98
CA LEU A 66 -22.05 9.40 8.91
C LEU A 66 -23.53 9.42 9.35
N ASN A 67 -24.00 8.34 9.97
CA ASN A 67 -25.37 8.24 10.47
C ASN A 67 -25.66 9.26 11.61
N SER A 68 -24.61 9.69 12.30
CA SER A 68 -24.67 10.74 13.33
C SER A 68 -24.46 12.15 12.76
N ASN A 69 -24.55 12.30 11.43
CA ASN A 69 -24.42 13.58 10.73
C ASN A 69 -23.04 14.25 10.89
N VAL A 70 -21.97 13.44 11.08
CA VAL A 70 -20.60 13.93 11.00
C VAL A 70 -20.24 14.14 9.53
N ALA A 71 -19.53 15.23 9.24
CA ALA A 71 -19.08 15.54 7.88
C ALA A 71 -18.24 14.39 7.29
N PRO A 72 -18.46 13.96 6.02
CA PRO A 72 -17.76 12.83 5.43
C PRO A 72 -16.24 12.95 5.45
N GLU A 73 -15.71 14.17 5.31
CA GLU A 73 -14.27 14.44 5.40
C GLU A 73 -13.69 14.13 6.77
N GLN A 74 -14.48 14.37 7.83
CA GLN A 74 -14.08 14.05 9.20
C GLN A 74 -14.30 12.57 9.51
N ALA A 75 -15.40 11.98 9.05
CA ALA A 75 -15.68 10.57 9.23
C ALA A 75 -14.58 9.68 8.60
N ARG A 76 -14.01 10.08 7.45
CA ARG A 76 -12.89 9.37 6.79
C ARG A 76 -11.62 9.29 7.63
N MET A 77 -11.46 10.10 8.67
CA MET A 77 -10.27 10.07 9.52
C MET A 77 -10.08 8.75 10.28
N VAL A 78 -11.14 7.95 10.44
CA VAL A 78 -11.07 6.64 11.11
C VAL A 78 -10.65 5.50 10.16
N LEU A 79 -10.66 5.74 8.85
CA LEU A 79 -10.30 4.71 7.87
C LEU A 79 -8.78 4.52 7.81
N PRO A 80 -8.29 3.28 7.76
CA PRO A 80 -6.86 3.00 7.65
C PRO A 80 -6.30 3.43 6.30
N GLN A 81 -4.98 3.58 6.22
CA GLN A 81 -4.27 3.99 4.99
C GLN A 81 -4.44 3.00 3.82
N SER A 82 -4.90 1.79 4.09
CA SER A 82 -5.20 0.78 3.08
C SER A 82 -6.50 1.04 2.30
N VAL A 83 -7.27 2.09 2.66
CA VAL A 83 -8.45 2.46 1.87
C VAL A 83 -8.05 2.75 0.42
N MET A 84 -8.73 2.11 -0.50
CA MET A 84 -8.49 2.29 -1.93
C MET A 84 -9.22 3.52 -2.46
N THR A 85 -8.63 4.15 -3.46
CA THR A 85 -9.22 5.27 -4.15
C THR A 85 -8.96 5.18 -5.65
N ASN A 86 -9.90 5.65 -6.43
CA ASN A 86 -9.76 5.76 -7.88
C ASN A 86 -9.45 7.20 -8.26
N TRP A 87 -8.45 7.39 -9.10
CA TRP A 87 -8.06 8.72 -9.57
C TRP A 87 -7.43 8.66 -10.96
N ILE A 88 -7.49 9.77 -11.68
CA ILE A 88 -6.87 9.91 -12.99
C ILE A 88 -5.55 10.64 -12.81
N TRP A 89 -4.47 10.03 -13.28
CA TRP A 89 -3.14 10.63 -13.25
C TRP A 89 -2.73 11.10 -14.65
N THR A 90 -2.51 12.40 -14.78
CA THR A 90 -2.00 13.02 -16.00
C THR A 90 -0.60 13.56 -15.76
N GLY A 91 0.32 13.25 -16.66
CA GLY A 91 1.70 13.69 -16.54
C GLY A 91 2.43 13.65 -17.88
N SER A 92 3.62 14.23 -17.92
CA SER A 92 4.51 14.09 -19.08
C SER A 92 5.14 12.69 -19.12
N LEU A 93 5.60 12.27 -20.30
CA LEU A 93 6.34 11.01 -20.47
C LEU A 93 7.57 10.94 -19.55
N VAL A 94 8.25 12.07 -19.38
CA VAL A 94 9.40 12.21 -18.46
C VAL A 94 8.99 11.98 -17.00
N ALA A 95 7.82 12.48 -16.58
CA ALA A 95 7.34 12.30 -15.22
C ALA A 95 7.06 10.82 -14.93
N PHE A 96 6.38 10.11 -15.83
CA PHE A 96 6.14 8.69 -15.70
C PHE A 96 7.43 7.85 -15.74
N ALA A 97 8.38 8.19 -16.62
CA ALA A 97 9.68 7.53 -16.66
C ALA A 97 10.46 7.69 -15.34
N ARG A 98 10.39 8.87 -14.70
CA ARG A 98 10.98 9.09 -13.37
C ARG A 98 10.37 8.19 -12.31
N VAL A 99 9.05 8.08 -12.29
CA VAL A 99 8.36 7.19 -11.35
C VAL A 99 8.81 5.75 -11.57
N CYS A 100 8.81 5.27 -12.81
CA CYS A 100 9.24 3.91 -13.13
C CYS A 100 10.70 3.68 -12.72
N LYS A 101 11.60 4.60 -13.03
CA LYS A 101 13.02 4.48 -12.66
C LYS A 101 13.25 4.40 -11.15
N LEU A 102 12.52 5.20 -10.38
CA LEU A 102 12.62 5.21 -8.92
C LEU A 102 11.94 4.02 -8.25
N ARG A 103 10.87 3.50 -8.84
CA ARG A 103 10.02 2.51 -8.19
C ARG A 103 10.20 1.08 -8.70
N LEU A 104 10.84 0.88 -9.86
CA LEU A 104 11.30 -0.44 -10.29
C LEU A 104 12.59 -0.88 -9.61
N ASP A 105 13.21 -0.01 -8.81
CA ASP A 105 14.36 -0.36 -7.99
C ASP A 105 14.00 -1.42 -6.95
N SER A 106 14.88 -2.39 -6.73
CA SER A 106 14.66 -3.51 -5.80
C SER A 106 14.47 -3.09 -4.34
N HIS A 107 14.94 -1.89 -3.96
CA HIS A 107 14.75 -1.34 -2.61
C HIS A 107 13.40 -0.62 -2.42
N ALA A 108 12.64 -0.41 -3.48
CA ALA A 108 11.30 0.15 -3.37
C ALA A 108 10.32 -0.88 -2.75
N GLN A 109 9.24 -0.39 -2.15
CA GLN A 109 8.17 -1.27 -1.68
C GLN A 109 7.57 -2.07 -2.84
N LYS A 110 7.20 -3.32 -2.59
CA LYS A 110 6.72 -4.24 -3.63
C LYS A 110 5.50 -3.70 -4.37
N GLU A 111 4.55 -3.13 -3.64
CA GLU A 111 3.35 -2.52 -4.19
C GLU A 111 3.67 -1.33 -5.13
N ALA A 112 4.70 -0.56 -4.78
CA ALA A 112 5.17 0.53 -5.63
C ALA A 112 5.90 0.02 -6.88
N GLN A 113 6.64 -1.09 -6.79
CA GLN A 113 7.24 -1.77 -7.93
C GLN A 113 6.17 -2.29 -8.88
N GLU A 114 5.12 -2.92 -8.37
CA GLU A 114 4.01 -3.47 -9.14
C GLU A 114 3.28 -2.36 -9.92
N LEU A 115 2.96 -1.24 -9.25
CA LEU A 115 2.37 -0.08 -9.93
C LEU A 115 3.29 0.47 -11.03
N ALA A 116 4.58 0.62 -10.74
CA ALA A 116 5.54 1.10 -11.72
C ALA A 116 5.69 0.14 -12.91
N GLN A 117 5.60 -1.17 -12.68
CA GLN A 117 5.60 -2.17 -13.74
C GLN A 117 4.38 -2.04 -14.64
N LEU A 118 3.18 -1.89 -14.04
CA LEU A 118 1.95 -1.66 -14.81
C LEU A 118 2.03 -0.40 -15.68
N ILE A 119 2.59 0.69 -15.15
CA ILE A 119 2.83 1.92 -15.92
C ILE A 119 3.78 1.65 -17.09
N ASN A 120 4.90 0.98 -16.82
CA ASN A 120 5.89 0.64 -17.84
C ASN A 120 5.29 -0.21 -18.97
N ASP A 121 4.50 -1.22 -18.64
CA ASP A 121 3.88 -2.14 -19.59
C ASP A 121 2.86 -1.44 -20.51
N VAL A 122 2.19 -0.40 -19.99
CA VAL A 122 1.26 0.41 -20.80
C VAL A 122 1.99 1.43 -21.67
N VAL A 123 3.02 2.10 -21.12
CA VAL A 123 3.66 3.26 -21.79
C VAL A 123 4.72 2.83 -22.79
N ALA A 124 5.51 1.79 -22.48
CA ALA A 124 6.62 1.35 -23.34
C ALA A 124 6.18 1.02 -24.79
N PRO A 125 5.11 0.25 -25.03
CA PRO A 125 4.67 -0.05 -26.40
C PRO A 125 4.09 1.16 -27.13
N LEU A 126 3.57 2.18 -26.42
CA LEU A 126 3.02 3.40 -27.02
C LEU A 126 4.11 4.37 -27.49
N TYR A 127 5.26 4.38 -26.81
CA TYR A 127 6.37 5.31 -27.06
C TYR A 127 7.74 4.60 -27.09
N PRO A 128 7.96 3.56 -27.90
CA PRO A 128 9.09 2.66 -27.74
C PRO A 128 10.46 3.36 -27.81
N VAL A 129 10.63 4.31 -28.74
CA VAL A 129 11.91 5.04 -28.88
C VAL A 129 12.15 6.00 -27.74
N SER A 130 11.15 6.86 -27.47
CA SER A 130 11.29 7.89 -26.43
C SER A 130 11.35 7.31 -25.02
N TRP A 131 10.54 6.25 -24.78
CA TRP A 131 10.54 5.57 -23.50
C TRP A 131 11.86 4.84 -23.25
N GLY A 132 12.36 4.10 -24.25
CA GLY A 132 13.66 3.45 -24.16
C GLY A 132 14.79 4.42 -23.83
N ALA A 133 14.87 5.55 -24.55
CA ALA A 133 15.87 6.58 -24.28
C ALA A 133 15.75 7.18 -22.86
N LEU A 134 14.53 7.43 -22.37
CA LEU A 134 14.33 7.95 -21.02
C LEU A 134 14.72 6.92 -19.97
N MET A 135 14.33 5.67 -20.13
CA MET A 135 14.65 4.60 -19.18
C MET A 135 16.14 4.27 -19.14
N GLU A 136 16.85 4.42 -20.25
CA GLU A 136 18.31 4.20 -20.31
C GLU A 136 19.12 5.37 -19.77
N HIS A 137 18.84 6.59 -20.21
CA HIS A 137 19.74 7.74 -20.02
C HIS A 137 19.31 8.70 -18.90
N MET A 138 18.09 8.63 -18.41
CA MET A 138 17.62 9.51 -17.31
C MET A 138 18.38 9.21 -16.03
N LYS A 139 19.02 10.23 -15.46
CA LYS A 139 19.58 10.19 -14.09
C LYS A 139 18.49 10.59 -13.09
N VAL A 140 18.30 9.79 -12.07
CA VAL A 140 17.32 10.01 -11.00
C VAL A 140 18.07 10.12 -9.69
#